data_0bd46832a5ee9a6d7b8de58f5e17382b
#
_entry.id   0bd46832a5ee9a6d7b8de58f5e17382b
#
_cell.length_a   1.000
_cell.length_b   1.000
_cell.length_c   1.000
_cell.angle_alpha   90.00
_cell.angle_beta   90.00
_cell.angle_gamma   90.00
#
_symmetry.space_group_name_H-M   'P 1'
#
loop_
_entity.id
_entity.type
_entity.pdbx_description
1 polymer ?
#
loop_
_entity_poly.entity_id
_entity_poly.type
_entity_poly.pdbx_seq_one_letter_code
_entity_poly.pdbx_strand_id
1 'polypeptide(L)'
;MGFLMTEPNSISCTQLAETYNISHDSVNRFLEREDYTPHDLYQEAIQHIDNNKLIVSIDDTVLDKPYSQHMDLVSYFWSGKHHRSVKGINLITLYATDQNGQNIPINFRIYDKSEVKPRMITLWIC
;
A
#
# COMPACT_ATOMS: atom_id res chain seq x y z
N MET A 1 8.40 -10.86 -7.26
CA MET A 1 7.61 -10.74 -6.01
C MET A 1 8.33 -11.35 -4.79
N GLY A 2 8.97 -12.51 -4.91
CA GLY A 2 9.59 -13.20 -3.77
C GLY A 2 10.62 -12.39 -2.96
N PHE A 3 11.40 -11.52 -3.59
CA PHE A 3 12.42 -10.73 -2.92
C PHE A 3 11.85 -9.77 -1.86
N LEU A 4 10.76 -9.08 -2.15
CA LEU A 4 10.12 -8.15 -1.20
C LEU A 4 9.54 -8.85 0.04
N MET A 5 9.27 -10.14 -0.05
CA MET A 5 8.71 -10.95 1.03
C MET A 5 9.76 -11.58 1.94
N THR A 6 11.01 -11.70 1.46
CA THR A 6 12.09 -12.41 2.18
C THR A 6 13.07 -11.48 2.89
N GLU A 7 13.10 -10.19 2.51
CA GLU A 7 14.04 -9.22 3.09
C GLU A 7 13.40 -8.47 4.27
N PRO A 8 14.00 -8.53 5.47
CA PRO A 8 13.45 -7.89 6.67
C PRO A 8 13.71 -6.36 6.75
N ASN A 9 14.54 -5.82 5.88
CA ASN A 9 14.94 -4.41 5.90
C ASN A 9 14.37 -3.64 4.72
N SER A 10 14.36 -2.31 4.80
CA SER A 10 13.92 -1.43 3.71
C SER A 10 14.79 -1.64 2.46
N ILE A 11 14.19 -2.16 1.42
CA ILE A 11 14.87 -2.51 0.17
C ILE A 11 14.92 -1.30 -0.74
N SER A 12 16.09 -1.00 -1.29
CA SER A 12 16.26 -0.05 -2.38
C SER A 12 16.27 -0.76 -3.75
N CYS A 13 15.90 -0.03 -4.79
CA CYS A 13 16.00 -0.54 -6.17
C CYS A 13 17.45 -0.94 -6.54
N THR A 14 18.44 -0.27 -5.95
CA THR A 14 19.86 -0.60 -6.11
C THR A 14 20.17 -1.98 -5.54
N GLN A 15 19.73 -2.26 -4.31
CA GLN A 15 19.96 -3.55 -3.65
C GLN A 15 19.26 -4.70 -4.39
N LEU A 16 18.05 -4.46 -4.89
CA LEU A 16 17.34 -5.41 -5.75
C LEU A 16 18.15 -5.72 -7.03
N ALA A 17 18.65 -4.67 -7.69
CA ALA A 17 19.44 -4.80 -8.90
C ALA A 17 20.72 -5.61 -8.67
N GLU A 18 21.46 -5.35 -7.60
CA GLU A 18 22.66 -6.08 -7.20
C GLU A 18 22.37 -7.55 -6.90
N THR A 19 21.30 -7.85 -6.13
CA THR A 19 20.95 -9.23 -5.74
C THR A 19 20.62 -10.10 -6.95
N TYR A 20 19.90 -9.55 -7.92
CA TYR A 20 19.49 -10.31 -9.11
C TYR A 20 20.37 -10.08 -10.34
N ASN A 21 21.47 -9.34 -10.20
CA ASN A 21 22.40 -9.00 -11.28
C ASN A 21 21.69 -8.40 -12.51
N ILE A 22 20.76 -7.48 -12.25
CA ILE A 22 20.01 -6.73 -13.25
C ILE A 22 20.38 -5.26 -13.17
N SER A 23 20.16 -4.52 -14.26
CA SER A 23 20.41 -3.08 -14.27
C SER A 23 19.40 -2.33 -13.39
N HIS A 24 19.87 -1.34 -12.62
CA HIS A 24 19.02 -0.44 -11.85
C HIS A 24 17.94 0.24 -12.71
N ASP A 25 18.29 0.62 -13.95
CA ASP A 25 17.35 1.20 -14.91
C ASP A 25 16.24 0.21 -15.32
N SER A 26 16.54 -1.09 -15.32
CA SER A 26 15.53 -2.11 -15.62
C SER A 26 14.50 -2.21 -14.50
N VAL A 27 14.93 -2.06 -13.24
CA VAL A 27 14.03 -2.00 -12.08
C VAL A 27 13.13 -0.77 -12.14
N ASN A 28 13.72 0.40 -12.41
CA ASN A 28 12.96 1.64 -12.52
C ASN A 28 11.95 1.60 -13.66
N ARG A 29 12.36 1.15 -14.84
CA ARG A 29 11.45 0.99 -16.00
C ARG A 29 10.33 0.00 -15.75
N PHE A 30 10.58 -1.06 -14.97
CA PHE A 30 9.52 -1.98 -14.54
C PHE A 30 8.50 -1.24 -13.68
N LEU A 31 8.95 -0.51 -12.63
CA LEU A 31 8.05 0.23 -11.74
C LEU A 31 7.25 1.32 -12.44
N GLU A 32 7.86 2.00 -13.44
CA GLU A 32 7.19 3.03 -14.25
C GLU A 32 6.15 2.44 -15.21
N ARG A 33 6.38 1.24 -15.72
CA ARG A 33 5.50 0.57 -16.68
C ARG A 33 4.28 -0.08 -16.02
N GLU A 34 4.46 -0.62 -14.81
CA GLU A 34 3.41 -1.37 -14.12
C GLU A 34 2.43 -0.41 -13.45
N ASP A 35 1.19 -0.44 -13.91
CA ASP A 35 0.08 0.36 -13.39
C ASP A 35 -0.89 -0.56 -12.65
N TYR A 36 -0.62 -0.77 -11.35
CA TYR A 36 -1.45 -1.60 -10.49
C TYR A 36 -2.56 -0.77 -9.84
N THR A 37 -3.78 -1.21 -10.05
CA THR A 37 -4.96 -0.59 -9.46
C THR A 37 -5.42 -1.34 -8.19
N PRO A 38 -6.24 -0.71 -7.32
CA PRO A 38 -6.90 -1.43 -6.22
C PRO A 38 -7.74 -2.62 -6.68
N HIS A 39 -8.27 -2.57 -7.92
CA HIS A 39 -9.03 -3.67 -8.51
C HIS A 39 -8.16 -4.89 -8.81
N ASP A 40 -6.93 -4.68 -9.29
CA ASP A 40 -5.99 -5.78 -9.55
C ASP A 40 -5.61 -6.51 -8.26
N LEU A 41 -5.39 -5.74 -7.17
CA LEU A 41 -5.18 -6.32 -5.85
C LEU A 41 -6.37 -7.17 -5.40
N TYR A 42 -7.59 -6.67 -5.60
CA TYR A 42 -8.82 -7.41 -5.26
C TYR A 42 -8.94 -8.72 -6.04
N GLN A 43 -8.72 -8.68 -7.35
CA GLN A 43 -8.79 -9.86 -8.22
C GLN A 43 -7.78 -10.95 -7.83
N GLU A 44 -6.59 -10.56 -7.42
CA GLU A 44 -5.58 -11.49 -6.93
C GLU A 44 -5.93 -12.02 -5.54
N ALA A 45 -6.31 -11.14 -4.61
CA ALA A 45 -6.59 -11.51 -3.23
C ALA A 45 -7.76 -12.50 -3.10
N ILE A 46 -8.82 -12.32 -3.90
CA ILE A 46 -10.03 -13.17 -3.82
C ILE A 46 -9.77 -14.63 -4.21
N GLN A 47 -8.69 -14.90 -4.96
CA GLN A 47 -8.29 -16.26 -5.32
C GLN A 47 -7.67 -17.02 -4.15
N HIS A 48 -7.20 -16.30 -3.12
CA HIS A 48 -6.46 -16.86 -2.00
C HIS A 48 -7.23 -16.86 -0.68
N ILE A 49 -8.49 -16.41 -0.66
CA ILE A 49 -9.30 -16.29 0.56
C ILE A 49 -10.61 -17.06 0.43
N ASP A 50 -11.06 -17.72 1.51
CA ASP A 50 -12.37 -18.36 1.52
C ASP A 50 -13.49 -17.32 1.70
N ASN A 51 -14.32 -17.16 0.69
CA ASN A 51 -15.38 -16.16 0.62
C ASN A 51 -16.64 -16.48 1.47
N ASN A 52 -16.71 -17.63 2.13
CA ASN A 52 -17.94 -18.06 2.82
C ASN A 52 -18.32 -17.20 4.03
N LYS A 53 -17.33 -16.73 4.77
CA LYS A 53 -17.51 -15.78 5.88
C LYS A 53 -16.25 -14.93 6.03
N LEU A 54 -16.34 -13.68 5.66
CA LEU A 54 -15.25 -12.72 5.75
C LEU A 54 -15.53 -11.68 6.84
N ILE A 55 -14.52 -11.38 7.62
CA ILE A 55 -14.47 -10.18 8.46
C ILE A 55 -13.64 -9.15 7.72
N VAL A 56 -14.22 -7.99 7.48
CA VAL A 56 -13.53 -6.88 6.81
C VAL A 56 -13.08 -5.87 7.84
N SER A 57 -11.81 -5.50 7.81
CA SER A 57 -11.20 -4.48 8.66
C SER A 57 -10.55 -3.39 7.81
N ILE A 58 -10.56 -2.17 8.33
CA ILE A 58 -9.95 -1.00 7.69
C ILE A 58 -8.81 -0.52 8.59
N ASP A 59 -7.66 -0.30 8.01
CA ASP A 59 -6.50 0.29 8.66
C ASP A 59 -6.05 1.56 7.92
N ASP A 60 -5.64 2.55 8.66
CA ASP A 60 -5.15 3.83 8.17
C ASP A 60 -3.69 4.00 8.67
N THR A 61 -2.77 4.09 7.73
CA THR A 61 -1.33 4.12 8.01
C THR A 61 -0.66 5.30 7.31
N VAL A 62 0.16 6.05 8.04
CA VAL A 62 0.98 7.11 7.45
C VAL A 62 2.36 6.55 7.08
N LEU A 63 2.65 6.53 5.77
CA LEU A 63 3.96 6.19 5.23
C LEU A 63 4.87 7.41 5.33
N ASP A 64 5.80 7.41 6.26
CA ASP A 64 6.71 8.53 6.51
C ASP A 64 7.58 8.84 5.29
N LYS A 65 7.57 10.10 4.85
CA LYS A 65 8.36 10.62 3.73
C LYS A 65 9.00 11.97 4.10
N PRO A 66 9.84 12.02 5.15
CA PRO A 66 10.34 13.28 5.69
C PRO A 66 11.18 14.08 4.69
N TYR A 67 11.87 13.40 3.78
CA TYR A 67 12.79 14.01 2.81
C TYR A 67 12.16 14.25 1.42
N SER A 68 10.88 13.89 1.24
CA SER A 68 10.20 14.12 -0.04
C SER A 68 9.99 15.61 -0.29
N GLN A 69 10.45 16.11 -1.43
CA GLN A 69 10.29 17.52 -1.84
C GLN A 69 9.27 17.69 -2.97
N HIS A 70 9.08 16.66 -3.82
CA HIS A 70 8.34 16.75 -5.08
C HIS A 70 7.37 15.57 -5.29
N MET A 71 6.72 15.09 -4.23
CA MET A 71 5.67 14.07 -4.36
C MET A 71 4.31 14.70 -4.08
N ASP A 72 3.40 14.68 -5.06
CA ASP A 72 2.12 15.40 -5.01
C ASP A 72 1.20 14.97 -3.87
N LEU A 73 1.23 13.70 -3.46
CA LEU A 73 0.36 13.15 -2.42
C LEU A 73 0.96 13.25 -1.00
N VAL A 74 2.17 13.79 -0.87
CA VAL A 74 2.82 13.96 0.43
C VAL A 74 2.27 15.19 1.15
N SER A 75 1.80 14.98 2.37
CA SER A 75 1.28 16.05 3.23
C SER A 75 1.58 15.74 4.70
N TYR A 76 1.14 16.62 5.60
CA TYR A 76 1.25 16.38 7.04
C TYR A 76 -0.01 15.67 7.55
N PHE A 77 0.18 14.50 8.18
CA PHE A 77 -0.86 13.69 8.79
C PHE A 77 -0.51 13.38 10.24
N TRP A 78 -1.53 13.22 11.08
CA TRP A 78 -1.34 12.72 12.43
C TRP A 78 -0.95 11.24 12.38
N SER A 79 0.17 10.90 13.00
CA SER A 79 0.65 9.51 13.13
C SER A 79 0.45 9.01 14.55
N GLY A 80 -0.37 7.98 14.72
CA GLY A 80 -0.56 7.30 15.99
C GLY A 80 0.74 6.67 16.53
N LYS A 81 1.61 6.20 15.64
CA LYS A 81 2.93 5.65 15.98
C LYS A 81 3.87 6.69 16.61
N HIS A 82 3.86 7.90 16.08
CA HIS A 82 4.78 8.97 16.52
C HIS A 82 4.13 9.96 17.47
N HIS A 83 2.82 9.87 17.71
CA HIS A 83 2.02 10.81 18.51
C HIS A 83 2.23 12.29 18.12
N ARG A 84 2.44 12.53 16.83
CA ARG A 84 2.64 13.86 16.24
C ARG A 84 2.26 13.88 14.77
N SER A 85 2.15 15.07 14.20
CA SER A 85 2.03 15.20 12.74
C SER A 85 3.36 14.90 12.08
N VAL A 86 3.35 14.01 11.11
CA VAL A 86 4.50 13.62 10.28
C VAL A 86 4.23 13.90 8.82
N LYS A 87 5.28 14.20 8.07
CA LYS A 87 5.23 14.36 6.64
C LYS A 87 5.23 13.00 5.98
N GLY A 88 4.20 12.69 5.20
CA GLY A 88 4.06 11.39 4.58
C GLY A 88 2.86 11.27 3.65
N ILE A 89 2.58 10.04 3.24
CA ILE A 89 1.41 9.65 2.46
C ILE A 89 0.48 8.87 3.38
N ASN A 90 -0.79 9.22 3.41
CA ASN A 90 -1.78 8.44 4.16
C ASN A 90 -2.34 7.35 3.24
N LEU A 91 -2.14 6.10 3.64
CA LEU A 91 -2.61 4.90 2.99
C LEU A 91 -3.72 4.26 3.82
N ILE A 92 -4.90 4.15 3.24
CA ILE A 92 -6.03 3.41 3.81
C ILE A 92 -6.04 2.04 3.16
N THR A 93 -6.00 0.97 3.97
CA THR A 93 -6.00 -0.40 3.48
C THR A 93 -7.21 -1.14 4.02
N LEU A 94 -7.86 -1.90 3.15
CA LEU A 94 -8.97 -2.79 3.49
C LEU A 94 -8.45 -4.22 3.52
N TYR A 95 -8.64 -4.90 4.64
CA TYR A 95 -8.25 -6.30 4.84
C TYR A 95 -9.48 -7.19 4.94
N ALA A 96 -9.39 -8.39 4.40
CA ALA A 96 -10.34 -9.46 4.64
C ALA A 96 -9.67 -10.58 5.44
N THR A 97 -10.35 -11.03 6.49
CA THR A 97 -9.92 -12.17 7.31
C THR A 97 -10.95 -13.29 7.16
N ASP A 98 -10.52 -14.47 6.76
CA ASP A 98 -11.35 -15.66 6.62
C ASP A 98 -11.52 -16.43 7.95
N GLN A 99 -12.29 -17.51 7.90
CA GLN A 99 -12.51 -18.39 9.06
C GLN A 99 -11.23 -19.13 9.52
N ASN A 100 -10.25 -19.27 8.64
CA ASN A 100 -8.97 -19.92 8.94
C ASN A 100 -7.99 -18.95 9.60
N GLY A 101 -8.37 -17.69 9.76
CA GLY A 101 -7.51 -16.63 10.30
C GLY A 101 -6.52 -16.06 9.29
N GLN A 102 -6.69 -16.38 8.00
CA GLN A 102 -5.88 -15.79 6.95
C GLN A 102 -6.32 -14.35 6.72
N ASN A 103 -5.38 -13.42 6.83
CA ASN A 103 -5.62 -11.99 6.69
C ASN A 103 -4.92 -11.47 5.44
N ILE A 104 -5.69 -11.00 4.46
CA ILE A 104 -5.19 -10.56 3.15
C ILE A 104 -5.69 -9.14 2.86
N PRO A 105 -4.82 -8.22 2.39
CA PRO A 105 -5.25 -6.93 1.90
C PRO A 105 -6.04 -7.12 0.59
N ILE A 106 -7.25 -6.58 0.54
CA ILE A 106 -8.16 -6.73 -0.62
C ILE A 106 -8.36 -5.43 -1.38
N ASN A 107 -8.05 -4.29 -0.77
CA ASN A 107 -8.15 -2.99 -1.43
C ASN A 107 -7.26 -1.97 -0.73
N PHE A 108 -6.92 -0.89 -1.42
CA PHE A 108 -6.22 0.25 -0.84
C PHE A 108 -6.65 1.56 -1.48
N ARG A 109 -6.47 2.65 -0.74
CA ARG A 109 -6.64 4.01 -1.23
C ARG A 109 -5.58 4.93 -0.65
N ILE A 110 -4.99 5.75 -1.50
CA ILE A 110 -4.15 6.86 -1.07
C ILE A 110 -5.06 8.06 -0.84
N TYR A 111 -4.96 8.66 0.35
CA TYR A 111 -5.75 9.84 0.69
C TYR A 111 -5.13 11.10 0.07
N ASP A 112 -5.91 11.79 -0.75
CA ASP A 112 -5.54 13.08 -1.30
C ASP A 112 -6.31 14.21 -0.58
N LYS A 113 -5.57 15.15 0.00
CA LYS A 113 -6.15 16.33 0.67
C LYS A 113 -6.84 17.31 -0.28
N SER A 114 -6.50 17.27 -1.56
CA SER A 114 -7.12 18.11 -2.59
C SER A 114 -8.53 17.63 -2.96
N GLU A 115 -8.85 16.37 -2.70
CA GLU A 115 -10.20 15.86 -2.83
C GLU A 115 -11.08 16.44 -1.71
N VAL A 116 -11.81 17.52 -2.02
CA VAL A 116 -12.72 18.25 -1.13
C VAL A 116 -13.98 17.42 -0.85
N LYS A 117 -13.83 16.20 -0.36
CA LYS A 117 -14.94 15.41 0.22
C LYS A 117 -14.70 15.22 1.71
N PRO A 118 -15.72 15.49 2.55
CA PRO A 118 -15.60 15.19 3.97
C PRO A 118 -15.20 13.71 4.12
N ARG A 119 -14.52 13.37 5.23
CA ARG A 119 -14.07 12.03 5.62
C ARG A 119 -15.22 11.00 5.72
N MET A 120 -16.11 10.97 4.76
CA MET A 120 -17.02 9.83 4.58
C MET A 120 -16.26 8.80 3.77
N ILE A 121 -15.87 7.73 4.44
CA ILE A 121 -15.46 6.49 3.79
C ILE A 121 -16.66 6.02 2.99
N THR A 122 -16.72 6.41 1.73
CA THR A 122 -17.71 5.83 0.82
C THR A 122 -17.16 4.45 0.46
N LEU A 123 -17.55 3.47 1.25
CA LEU A 123 -17.38 2.05 0.93
C LEU A 123 -18.22 1.78 -0.32
N TRP A 124 -17.60 1.86 -1.49
CA TRP A 124 -18.14 1.23 -2.68
C TRP A 124 -17.82 -0.26 -2.59
N ILE A 125 -18.71 -1.00 -1.93
CA ILE A 125 -18.78 -2.45 -2.06
C ILE A 125 -19.61 -2.71 -3.31
N CYS A 126 -18.95 -2.97 -4.42
CA CYS A 126 -19.57 -3.62 -5.58
C CYS A 126 -18.98 -4.99 -5.71
#